data_5ac02328b328daa707beaeaf0070926c
#
_entry.id   5ac02328b328daa707beaeaf0070926c
#
_cell.length_a   1.000
_cell.length_b   1.000
_cell.length_c   1.000
_cell.angle_alpha   90.00
_cell.angle_beta   90.00
_cell.angle_gamma   90.00
#
_symmetry.space_group_name_H-M   'P 1'
#
loop_
_entity.id
_entity.type
_entity.pdbx_description
1 polymer ?
#
loop_
_entity_poly.entity_id
_entity_poly.type
_entity_poly.pdbx_seq_one_letter_code
_entity_poly.pdbx_strand_id
1 'polypeptide(L)'
;MASSCSPSAGSLQVSLCLTVAFTLARSAAGTVDDAQSFALQSAEPYVKEGFQVREDYWGGDLGSGEKKAVRQQLFKGNEYWFWMGTEVERAKISVHIYDSEGKLAEQPDSWEKGHFAAAHVIPKGTGSYFVIVAVEESPEERTHWALVYGFR
;
A
#
# COMPACT_ATOMS: atom_id res chain seq x y z
N MET A 1 -70.17 -3.40 -58.04
CA MET A 1 -69.34 -2.35 -57.43
C MET A 1 -68.59 -2.97 -56.32
N ALA A 2 -67.38 -3.34 -56.55
CA ALA A 2 -66.53 -3.91 -55.51
C ALA A 2 -65.47 -2.91 -55.14
N SER A 3 -65.47 -2.45 -53.92
CA SER A 3 -64.39 -1.69 -53.40
C SER A 3 -63.40 -2.66 -52.71
N SER A 4 -62.26 -2.80 -53.28
CA SER A 4 -61.19 -3.61 -52.71
C SER A 4 -60.42 -2.79 -51.69
N CYS A 5 -60.52 -3.18 -50.46
CA CYS A 5 -59.61 -2.74 -49.44
C CYS A 5 -58.38 -3.65 -49.46
N SER A 6 -57.27 -3.12 -49.81
CA SER A 6 -55.98 -3.77 -49.62
C SER A 6 -55.51 -3.52 -48.19
N PRO A 7 -55.19 -4.55 -47.44
CA PRO A 7 -54.47 -4.31 -46.17
C PRO A 7 -53.02 -4.08 -46.47
N SER A 8 -52.53 -2.89 -46.14
CA SER A 8 -51.11 -2.60 -46.17
C SER A 8 -50.42 -3.37 -45.04
N ALA A 9 -49.50 -4.20 -45.44
CA ALA A 9 -48.65 -4.88 -44.49
C ALA A 9 -47.78 -3.89 -43.76
N GLY A 10 -48.05 -3.64 -42.50
CA GLY A 10 -47.21 -2.89 -41.64
C GLY A 10 -45.94 -3.70 -41.31
N SER A 11 -44.88 -3.27 -41.85
CA SER A 11 -43.55 -3.77 -41.49
C SER A 11 -43.25 -3.42 -40.05
N LEU A 12 -43.28 -4.45 -39.16
CA LEU A 12 -42.73 -4.31 -37.83
C LEU A 12 -41.21 -4.22 -37.94
N GLN A 13 -40.69 -3.02 -37.91
CA GLN A 13 -39.28 -2.81 -37.63
C GLN A 13 -39.07 -3.02 -36.16
N VAL A 14 -38.58 -4.22 -35.81
CA VAL A 14 -38.02 -4.46 -34.48
C VAL A 14 -36.68 -3.76 -34.39
N SER A 15 -36.70 -2.54 -33.84
CA SER A 15 -35.48 -1.82 -33.50
C SER A 15 -34.86 -2.52 -32.32
N LEU A 16 -33.88 -3.36 -32.60
CA LEU A 16 -33.04 -4.00 -31.57
C LEU A 16 -32.08 -2.91 -31.04
N CYS A 17 -32.52 -2.21 -29.98
CA CYS A 17 -31.64 -1.35 -29.21
C CYS A 17 -30.65 -2.26 -28.44
N LEU A 18 -29.48 -2.41 -29.06
CA LEU A 18 -28.31 -3.01 -28.38
C LEU A 18 -27.80 -2.00 -27.38
N THR A 19 -28.35 -2.01 -26.18
CA THR A 19 -27.76 -1.29 -25.02
C THR A 19 -26.46 -2.00 -24.65
N VAL A 20 -25.36 -1.49 -25.18
CA VAL A 20 -24.03 -1.83 -24.69
C VAL A 20 -23.93 -1.24 -23.29
N ALA A 21 -24.19 -2.06 -22.29
CA ALA A 21 -23.87 -1.73 -20.91
C ALA A 21 -22.34 -1.66 -20.79
N PHE A 22 -21.79 -0.48 -20.88
CA PHE A 22 -20.42 -0.21 -20.47
C PHE A 22 -20.38 -0.37 -18.95
N THR A 23 -20.07 -1.56 -18.49
CA THR A 23 -19.65 -1.77 -17.11
C THR A 23 -18.29 -1.13 -16.96
N LEU A 24 -18.28 0.11 -16.51
CA LEU A 24 -17.08 0.75 -15.97
C LEU A 24 -16.68 -0.07 -14.75
N ALA A 25 -15.77 -1.01 -14.95
CA ALA A 25 -15.04 -1.62 -13.86
C ALA A 25 -14.26 -0.48 -13.18
N ARG A 26 -14.86 0.08 -12.12
CA ARG A 26 -14.12 0.93 -11.21
C ARG A 26 -13.09 0.03 -10.55
N SER A 27 -11.87 0.09 -11.04
CA SER A 27 -10.73 -0.37 -10.25
C SER A 27 -10.75 0.48 -8.99
N ALA A 28 -11.11 -0.12 -7.87
CA ALA A 28 -10.96 0.52 -6.58
C ALA A 28 -9.45 0.78 -6.43
N ALA A 29 -9.04 2.03 -6.63
CA ALA A 29 -7.67 2.44 -6.34
C ALA A 29 -7.48 2.25 -4.83
N GLY A 30 -6.46 1.49 -4.42
CA GLY A 30 -6.06 1.38 -3.04
C GLY A 30 -5.81 2.75 -2.41
N THR A 31 -5.94 2.85 -1.11
CA THR A 31 -5.73 4.08 -0.36
C THR A 31 -4.57 3.93 0.62
N VAL A 32 -4.13 5.05 1.19
CA VAL A 32 -3.14 5.02 2.28
C VAL A 32 -3.71 4.30 3.50
N ASP A 33 -5.02 4.40 3.75
CA ASP A 33 -5.68 3.71 4.86
C ASP A 33 -5.69 2.19 4.66
N ASP A 34 -5.87 1.73 3.41
CA ASP A 34 -5.74 0.31 3.08
C ASP A 34 -4.30 -0.16 3.32
N ALA A 35 -3.31 0.61 2.89
CA ALA A 35 -1.90 0.32 3.12
C ALA A 35 -1.56 0.27 4.62
N GLN A 36 -2.13 1.18 5.42
CA GLN A 36 -1.97 1.18 6.88
C GLN A 36 -2.49 -0.11 7.51
N SER A 37 -3.63 -0.61 7.05
CA SER A 37 -4.19 -1.86 7.54
C SER A 37 -3.23 -3.03 7.33
N PHE A 38 -2.56 -3.09 6.19
CA PHE A 38 -1.54 -4.12 5.92
C PHE A 38 -0.29 -3.94 6.79
N ALA A 39 0.17 -2.70 6.98
CA ALA A 39 1.30 -2.43 7.88
C ALA A 39 0.99 -2.87 9.32
N LEU A 40 -0.20 -2.57 9.83
CA LEU A 40 -0.65 -2.99 11.15
C LEU A 40 -0.77 -4.52 11.26
N GLN A 41 -1.23 -5.18 10.21
CA GLN A 41 -1.29 -6.64 10.17
C GLN A 41 0.10 -7.27 10.35
N SER A 42 1.13 -6.71 9.73
CA SER A 42 2.50 -7.20 9.91
C SER A 42 3.07 -6.94 11.30
N ALA A 43 2.57 -5.94 12.00
CA ALA A 43 2.96 -5.62 13.38
C ALA A 43 2.30 -6.52 14.44
N GLU A 44 1.18 -7.14 14.12
CA GLU A 44 0.35 -7.90 15.07
C GLU A 44 1.11 -8.98 15.87
N PRO A 45 1.98 -9.83 15.27
CA PRO A 45 2.75 -10.80 16.03
C PRO A 45 3.68 -10.17 17.09
N TYR A 46 4.20 -8.98 16.81
CA TYR A 46 5.12 -8.27 17.69
C TYR A 46 4.42 -7.61 18.87
N VAL A 47 3.16 -7.24 18.73
CA VAL A 47 2.32 -6.77 19.85
C VAL A 47 2.24 -7.84 20.93
N LYS A 48 2.12 -9.10 20.54
CA LYS A 48 2.12 -10.25 21.45
C LYS A 48 3.46 -10.44 22.17
N GLU A 49 4.54 -9.94 21.58
CA GLU A 49 5.88 -9.95 22.15
C GLU A 49 6.18 -8.75 23.07
N GLY A 50 5.21 -7.85 23.23
CA GLY A 50 5.31 -6.69 24.12
C GLY A 50 5.64 -5.37 23.46
N PHE A 51 5.67 -5.31 22.12
CA PHE A 51 5.84 -4.05 21.40
C PHE A 51 4.56 -3.21 21.47
N GLN A 52 4.73 -1.93 21.72
CA GLN A 52 3.66 -0.94 21.69
C GLN A 52 3.68 -0.25 20.32
N VAL A 53 2.68 -0.53 19.51
CA VAL A 53 2.53 0.10 18.19
C VAL A 53 1.94 1.49 18.37
N ARG A 54 2.57 2.48 17.73
CA ARG A 54 2.11 3.87 17.78
C ARG A 54 0.94 4.07 16.84
N GLU A 55 0.02 4.97 17.21
CA GLU A 55 -1.09 5.37 16.36
C GLU A 55 -0.65 6.24 15.19
N ASP A 56 0.43 6.99 15.37
CA ASP A 56 1.02 7.81 14.32
C ASP A 56 1.63 6.92 13.24
N TYR A 57 1.40 7.28 12.00
CA TYR A 57 1.96 6.58 10.86
C TYR A 57 2.34 7.54 9.74
N TRP A 58 3.18 7.08 8.84
CA TRP A 58 3.50 7.77 7.59
C TRP A 58 2.87 7.03 6.45
N GLY A 59 2.46 7.77 5.45
CA GLY A 59 1.87 7.20 4.25
C GLY A 59 2.01 8.13 3.06
N GLY A 60 1.81 7.57 1.92
CA GLY A 60 1.88 8.29 0.65
C GLY A 60 1.79 7.33 -0.51
N ASP A 61 2.22 7.78 -1.66
CA ASP A 61 2.32 6.97 -2.86
C ASP A 61 3.72 7.13 -3.48
N LEU A 62 4.20 6.05 -4.08
CA LEU A 62 5.47 5.99 -4.79
C LEU A 62 5.30 5.22 -6.11
N GLY A 63 6.03 5.63 -7.12
CA GLY A 63 6.22 4.84 -8.34
C GLY A 63 7.28 3.77 -8.14
N SER A 64 7.33 2.78 -9.04
CA SER A 64 8.36 1.75 -9.03
C SER A 64 9.76 2.36 -9.09
N GLY A 65 10.63 1.93 -8.20
CA GLY A 65 12.00 2.42 -8.06
C GLY A 65 12.14 3.74 -7.29
N GLU A 66 11.04 4.32 -6.84
CA GLU A 66 11.06 5.54 -6.02
C GLU A 66 11.24 5.22 -4.54
N LYS A 67 11.89 6.14 -3.83
CA LYS A 67 12.18 6.05 -2.40
C LYS A 67 11.76 7.33 -1.69
N LYS A 68 11.46 7.20 -0.41
CA LYS A 68 11.22 8.33 0.49
C LYS A 68 11.93 8.12 1.81
N ALA A 69 12.55 9.19 2.30
CA ALA A 69 13.16 9.22 3.62
C ALA A 69 12.17 9.79 4.66
N VAL A 70 12.04 9.08 5.76
CA VAL A 70 11.30 9.53 6.94
C VAL A 70 12.31 9.69 8.08
N ARG A 71 12.32 10.87 8.67
CA ARG A 71 13.18 11.15 9.83
C ARG A 71 12.41 10.86 11.13
N GLN A 72 13.02 10.09 12.02
CA GLN A 72 12.47 9.78 13.31
C GLN A 72 13.54 9.83 14.39
N GLN A 73 13.22 10.44 15.52
CA GLN A 73 14.08 10.38 16.68
C GLN A 73 13.89 9.06 17.41
N LEU A 74 14.99 8.36 17.64
CA LEU A 74 15.00 7.12 18.42
C LEU A 74 15.86 7.29 19.67
N PHE A 75 15.50 6.57 20.72
CA PHE A 75 16.15 6.67 22.02
C PHE A 75 16.93 5.40 22.35
N LYS A 76 18.15 5.59 22.79
CA LYS A 76 18.95 4.50 23.35
C LYS A 76 18.21 3.85 24.53
N GLY A 77 18.24 2.54 24.58
CA GLY A 77 17.57 1.76 25.61
C GLY A 77 16.21 1.19 25.18
N ASN A 78 15.68 1.66 24.09
CA ASN A 78 14.48 1.12 23.47
C ASN A 78 14.84 0.23 22.29
N GLU A 79 13.93 -0.64 21.93
CA GLU A 79 13.97 -1.49 20.75
C GLU A 79 12.80 -1.12 19.86
N TYR A 80 13.06 -0.91 18.57
CA TYR A 80 12.06 -0.43 17.60
C TYR A 80 11.89 -1.39 16.44
N TRP A 81 10.65 -1.53 16.01
CA TRP A 81 10.31 -2.09 14.72
C TRP A 81 9.56 -1.08 13.88
N PHE A 82 9.84 -1.08 12.60
CA PHE A 82 9.12 -0.31 11.57
C PHE A 82 8.52 -1.29 10.59
N TRP A 83 7.21 -1.24 10.41
CA TRP A 83 6.47 -2.12 9.51
C TRP A 83 5.88 -1.32 8.37
N MET A 84 6.15 -1.75 7.16
CA MET A 84 5.65 -1.14 5.94
C MET A 84 4.71 -2.11 5.23
N GLY A 85 3.61 -1.60 4.70
CA GLY A 85 2.64 -2.37 3.97
C GLY A 85 2.08 -1.62 2.77
N THR A 86 1.57 -2.37 1.83
CA THR A 86 0.78 -1.89 0.70
C THR A 86 -0.32 -2.89 0.36
N GLU A 87 -1.44 -2.41 -0.18
CA GLU A 87 -2.54 -3.25 -0.66
C GLU A 87 -2.24 -3.93 -2.00
N VAL A 88 -1.19 -3.52 -2.70
CA VAL A 88 -0.81 -4.09 -3.99
C VAL A 88 -0.02 -5.38 -3.78
N GLU A 89 -0.69 -6.53 -3.86
CA GLU A 89 -0.13 -7.84 -3.54
C GLU A 89 1.12 -8.22 -4.37
N ARG A 90 1.21 -7.73 -5.60
CA ARG A 90 2.34 -7.99 -6.49
C ARG A 90 3.48 -6.98 -6.34
N ALA A 91 3.31 -5.96 -5.52
CA ALA A 91 4.36 -5.00 -5.26
C ALA A 91 5.45 -5.63 -4.41
N LYS A 92 6.68 -5.20 -4.63
CA LYS A 92 7.82 -5.45 -3.75
C LYS A 92 8.24 -4.15 -3.11
N ILE A 93 8.21 -4.13 -1.80
CA ILE A 93 8.55 -2.97 -1.00
C ILE A 93 9.73 -3.27 -0.09
N SER A 94 10.44 -2.23 0.31
CA SER A 94 11.55 -2.34 1.24
C SER A 94 11.56 -1.19 2.24
N VAL A 95 12.08 -1.47 3.41
CA VAL A 95 12.34 -0.48 4.45
C VAL A 95 13.71 -0.70 5.05
N HIS A 96 14.50 0.36 5.12
CA HIS A 96 15.85 0.34 5.68
C HIS A 96 16.03 1.49 6.64
N ILE A 97 16.83 1.31 7.69
CA ILE A 97 17.09 2.31 8.71
C ILE A 97 18.56 2.67 8.73
N TYR A 98 18.83 3.96 8.64
CA TYR A 98 20.16 4.54 8.69
C TYR A 98 20.29 5.50 9.88
N ASP A 99 21.47 5.56 10.46
CA ASP A 99 21.78 6.55 11.49
C ASP A 99 22.02 7.94 10.88
N SER A 100 22.30 8.92 11.75
CA SER A 100 22.57 10.30 11.33
C SER A 100 23.84 10.47 10.48
N GLU A 101 24.74 9.49 10.50
CA GLU A 101 25.96 9.46 9.69
C GLU A 101 25.75 8.71 8.35
N GLY A 102 24.52 8.24 8.09
CA GLY A 102 24.20 7.49 6.89
C GLY A 102 24.65 6.02 6.90
N LYS A 103 24.97 5.48 8.08
CA LYS A 103 25.31 4.06 8.24
C LYS A 103 24.08 3.24 8.48
N LEU A 104 24.04 2.04 7.90
CA LEU A 104 22.96 1.09 8.13
C LEU A 104 22.88 0.71 9.62
N ALA A 105 21.74 0.97 10.24
CA ALA A 105 21.52 0.78 11.67
C ALA A 105 20.58 -0.39 11.99
N GLU A 106 19.94 -0.98 10.98
CA GLU A 106 18.99 -2.07 11.18
C GLU A 106 19.67 -3.36 11.62
N GLN A 107 18.91 -4.17 12.36
CA GLN A 107 19.34 -5.49 12.80
C GLN A 107 19.19 -6.52 11.67
N PRO A 108 19.97 -7.63 11.69
CA PRO A 108 19.92 -8.65 10.64
C PRO A 108 18.60 -9.39 10.50
N ASP A 109 17.73 -9.36 11.53
CA ASP A 109 16.41 -9.98 11.52
C ASP A 109 15.32 -9.14 10.86
N SER A 110 15.68 -7.97 10.32
CA SER A 110 14.83 -7.21 9.41
C SER A 110 14.48 -8.05 8.19
N TRP A 111 13.27 -7.90 7.65
CA TRP A 111 12.77 -8.77 6.60
C TRP A 111 11.94 -8.04 5.56
N GLU A 112 11.90 -8.62 4.37
CA GLU A 112 11.07 -8.19 3.25
C GLU A 112 10.31 -9.41 2.71
N LYS A 113 9.03 -9.25 2.47
CA LYS A 113 8.18 -10.31 1.93
C LYS A 113 7.09 -9.73 1.04
N GLY A 114 7.39 -9.56 -0.23
CA GLY A 114 6.43 -9.04 -1.20
C GLY A 114 5.93 -7.64 -0.83
N HIS A 115 4.65 -7.54 -0.52
CA HIS A 115 3.99 -6.29 -0.17
C HIS A 115 4.03 -5.93 1.34
N PHE A 116 4.91 -6.60 2.07
CA PHE A 116 5.25 -6.32 3.47
C PHE A 116 6.76 -6.18 3.62
N ALA A 117 7.18 -5.29 4.50
CA ALA A 117 8.56 -5.18 4.90
C ALA A 117 8.65 -4.69 6.35
N ALA A 118 9.68 -5.10 7.05
CA ALA A 118 9.90 -4.65 8.42
C ALA A 118 11.39 -4.49 8.71
N ALA A 119 11.72 -3.42 9.42
CA ALA A 119 13.08 -3.16 9.85
C ALA A 119 13.14 -3.03 11.38
N HIS A 120 14.10 -3.72 11.95
CA HIS A 120 14.37 -3.79 13.38
C HIS A 120 15.58 -2.95 13.71
N VAL A 121 15.50 -2.11 14.73
CA VAL A 121 16.62 -1.29 15.18
C VAL A 121 16.70 -1.24 16.70
N ILE A 122 17.91 -1.40 17.20
CA ILE A 122 18.27 -1.18 18.61
C ILE A 122 19.27 -0.04 18.59
N PRO A 123 18.82 1.21 18.87
CA PRO A 123 19.69 2.37 18.78
C PRO A 123 20.88 2.28 19.73
N LYS A 124 22.08 2.47 19.22
CA LYS A 124 23.31 2.57 20.02
C LYS A 124 23.43 3.93 20.70
N GLY A 125 22.75 4.92 20.19
CA GLY A 125 22.69 6.28 20.69
C GLY A 125 21.35 6.93 20.40
N THR A 126 20.94 7.82 21.29
CA THR A 126 19.76 8.66 21.07
C THR A 126 20.06 9.69 19.99
N GLY A 127 19.19 9.82 19.00
CA GLY A 127 19.35 10.78 17.93
C GLY A 127 18.38 10.57 16.79
N SER A 128 18.66 11.27 15.69
CA SER A 128 17.86 11.17 14.47
C SER A 128 18.31 9.97 13.64
N TYR A 129 17.31 9.19 13.21
CA TYR A 129 17.48 8.08 12.29
C TYR A 129 16.64 8.34 11.05
N PHE A 130 17.05 7.77 9.94
CA PHE A 130 16.35 7.89 8.67
C PHE A 130 15.82 6.54 8.25
N VAL A 131 14.51 6.47 8.09
CA VAL A 131 13.82 5.29 7.60
C VAL A 131 13.57 5.51 6.11
N ILE A 132 14.20 4.70 5.28
CA ILE A 132 14.05 4.78 3.83
C ILE A 132 13.03 3.74 3.40
N VAL A 133 11.90 4.21 2.93
CA VAL A 133 10.86 3.37 2.33
C VAL A 133 10.98 3.40 0.83
N ALA A 134 10.78 2.26 0.19
CA ALA A 134 10.85 2.15 -1.27
C ALA A 134 9.79 1.21 -1.81
N VAL A 135 9.27 1.54 -2.97
CA VAL A 135 8.55 0.61 -3.84
C VAL A 135 9.53 0.14 -4.89
N GLU A 136 10.05 -1.08 -4.73
CA GLU A 136 11.07 -1.62 -5.63
C GLU A 136 10.47 -1.99 -6.99
N GLU A 137 9.32 -2.66 -6.96
CA GLU A 137 8.55 -3.05 -8.13
C GLU A 137 7.06 -2.98 -7.82
N SER A 138 6.27 -2.53 -8.78
CA SER A 138 4.80 -2.57 -8.69
C SER A 138 4.18 -2.62 -10.07
N PRO A 139 3.07 -3.36 -10.25
CA PRO A 139 2.28 -3.32 -11.48
C PRO A 139 1.48 -2.02 -11.63
N GLU A 140 1.33 -1.26 -10.55
CA GLU A 140 0.61 0.01 -10.54
C GLU A 140 1.57 1.18 -10.82
N GLU A 141 1.05 2.22 -11.50
CA GLU A 141 1.83 3.44 -11.77
C GLU A 141 2.21 4.15 -10.46
N ARG A 142 1.25 4.22 -9.55
CA ARG A 142 1.45 4.74 -8.17
C ARG A 142 0.98 3.71 -7.18
N THR A 143 1.81 3.43 -6.18
CA THR A 143 1.53 2.45 -5.13
C THR A 143 1.44 3.18 -3.80
N HIS A 144 0.27 3.10 -3.17
CA HIS A 144 0.08 3.62 -1.81
C HIS A 144 0.81 2.72 -0.82
N TRP A 145 1.48 3.35 0.12
CA TRP A 145 2.21 2.67 1.17
C TRP A 145 1.92 3.32 2.52
N ALA A 146 2.09 2.57 3.57
CA ALA A 146 2.07 3.07 4.93
C ALA A 146 3.20 2.46 5.74
N LEU A 147 3.71 3.22 6.68
CA LEU A 147 4.75 2.82 7.61
C LEU A 147 4.25 3.10 9.02
N VAL A 148 4.18 2.07 9.84
CA VAL A 148 3.88 2.16 11.27
C VAL A 148 5.10 1.72 12.07
N TYR A 149 5.20 2.15 13.32
CA TYR A 149 6.29 1.72 14.17
C TYR A 149 5.83 1.45 15.59
N GLY A 150 6.62 0.70 16.30
CA GLY A 150 6.42 0.40 17.69
C GLY A 150 7.74 0.20 18.42
N PHE A 151 7.67 0.14 19.73
CA PHE A 151 8.84 0.00 20.60
C PHE A 151 8.51 -0.80 21.85
N ARG A 152 9.55 -1.27 22.48
CA ARG A 152 9.53 -1.85 23.86
C ARG A 152 10.81 -1.55 24.59
#